data_037832d9c1fb6b060ceffa18d0b3728d
#
_entry.id   037832d9c1fb6b060ceffa18d0b3728d
#
_cell.length_a   1.000
_cell.length_b   1.000
_cell.length_c   1.000
_cell.angle_alpha   90.00
_cell.angle_beta   90.00
_cell.angle_gamma   90.00
#
_symmetry.space_group_name_H-M   'P 1'
#
loop_
_entity.id
_entity.type
_entity.pdbx_description
1 polymer ?
#
loop_
_entity_poly.entity_id
_entity_poly.type
_entity_poly.pdbx_seq_one_letter_code
_entity_poly.pdbx_strand_id
1 'polypeptide(L)'
;MPRLWNETIEAHRRQVREAILDTTAALVAERGLRSVTMSQIAEETGIGRATLYKYFSDVEAILLAWHDRQISGHLDYLAEVRDRAGDPGERLEAVLEAYALISHESHGHHNRELAAFLHRDEQVARAELQLRNMIRDLLTEGAASGDLRSDVAPEELATYCLHALNAASSLPSKAAVRRLVSLTLAGLRPHP
;
A
#
# COMPACT_ATOMS: atom_id res chain seq x y z
N MET A 1 -24.10 -18.74 25.79
CA MET A 1 -24.60 -18.90 24.41
C MET A 1 -24.68 -17.61 23.57
N PRO A 2 -24.38 -16.35 24.06
CA PRO A 2 -24.40 -15.13 23.19
C PRO A 2 -23.16 -14.89 22.32
N ARG A 3 -22.00 -15.44 22.67
CA ARG A 3 -20.73 -15.12 21.98
C ARG A 3 -20.63 -15.64 20.54
N LEU A 4 -21.02 -16.88 20.30
CA LEU A 4 -20.92 -17.50 18.97
C LEU A 4 -21.82 -16.82 17.91
N TRP A 5 -22.97 -16.31 18.30
CA TRP A 5 -23.87 -15.64 17.36
C TRP A 5 -23.38 -14.24 16.99
N ASN A 6 -22.83 -13.51 17.94
CA ASN A 6 -22.24 -12.18 17.65
C ASN A 6 -21.03 -12.31 16.72
N GLU A 7 -20.18 -13.33 16.90
CA GLU A 7 -19.05 -13.61 16.02
C GLU A 7 -19.49 -13.92 14.58
N THR A 8 -20.58 -14.66 14.42
CA THR A 8 -21.14 -14.98 13.09
C THR A 8 -21.74 -13.76 12.41
N ILE A 9 -22.43 -12.88 13.15
CA ILE A 9 -22.98 -11.63 12.62
C ILE A 9 -21.88 -10.67 12.20
N GLU A 10 -20.85 -10.53 13.02
CA GLU A 10 -19.70 -9.65 12.68
C GLU A 10 -18.89 -10.19 11.51
N ALA A 11 -18.70 -11.51 11.43
CA ALA A 11 -18.05 -12.14 10.29
C ALA A 11 -18.84 -11.90 8.99
N HIS A 12 -20.17 -12.06 9.03
CA HIS A 12 -21.02 -11.77 7.88
C HIS A 12 -21.00 -10.29 7.51
N ARG A 13 -21.03 -9.38 8.48
CA ARG A 13 -20.91 -7.94 8.22
C ARG A 13 -19.59 -7.58 7.54
N ARG A 14 -18.48 -8.19 7.98
CA ARG A 14 -17.17 -8.01 7.32
C ARG A 14 -17.20 -8.52 5.88
N GLN A 15 -17.71 -9.72 5.63
CA GLN A 15 -17.83 -10.29 4.29
C GLN A 15 -18.64 -9.38 3.34
N VAL A 16 -19.78 -8.87 3.80
CA VAL A 16 -20.60 -7.93 3.00
C VAL A 16 -19.82 -6.64 2.73
N ARG A 17 -19.13 -6.09 3.74
CA ARG A 17 -18.31 -4.90 3.57
C ARG A 17 -17.19 -5.10 2.53
N GLU A 18 -16.48 -6.22 2.62
CA GLU A 18 -15.42 -6.55 1.66
C GLU A 18 -15.98 -6.70 0.24
N ALA A 19 -17.10 -7.41 0.06
CA ALA A 19 -17.75 -7.52 -1.23
C ALA A 19 -18.15 -6.16 -1.83
N ILE A 20 -18.63 -5.22 -1.02
CA ILE A 20 -18.94 -3.85 -1.46
C ILE A 20 -17.69 -3.14 -1.95
N LEU A 21 -16.57 -3.22 -1.21
CA LEU A 21 -15.31 -2.59 -1.58
C LEU A 21 -14.78 -3.13 -2.91
N ASP A 22 -14.73 -4.45 -3.07
CA ASP A 22 -14.20 -5.11 -4.27
C ASP A 22 -15.07 -4.84 -5.50
N THR A 23 -16.39 -4.94 -5.36
CA THR A 23 -17.34 -4.64 -6.43
C THR A 23 -17.22 -3.19 -6.89
N THR A 24 -17.13 -2.25 -5.95
CA THR A 24 -17.00 -0.83 -6.28
C THR A 24 -15.70 -0.55 -7.02
N ALA A 25 -14.58 -1.09 -6.54
CA ALA A 25 -13.28 -0.92 -7.20
C ALA A 25 -13.30 -1.47 -8.63
N ALA A 26 -13.90 -2.66 -8.85
CA ALA A 26 -14.04 -3.26 -10.17
C ALA A 26 -14.90 -2.40 -11.11
N LEU A 27 -16.04 -1.92 -10.64
CA LEU A 27 -16.93 -1.04 -11.42
C LEU A 27 -16.25 0.27 -11.81
N VAL A 28 -15.50 0.87 -10.89
CA VAL A 28 -14.75 2.13 -11.15
C VAL A 28 -13.61 1.89 -12.14
N ALA A 29 -12.90 0.78 -12.03
CA ALA A 29 -11.85 0.42 -12.98
C ALA A 29 -12.41 0.20 -14.41
N GLU A 30 -13.60 -0.40 -14.53
CA GLU A 30 -14.25 -0.68 -15.82
C GLU A 30 -14.88 0.56 -16.44
N ARG A 31 -15.60 1.39 -15.66
CA ARG A 31 -16.51 2.44 -16.15
C ARG A 31 -16.06 3.86 -15.84
N GLY A 32 -15.04 4.02 -15.01
CA GLY A 32 -14.58 5.30 -14.49
C GLY A 32 -15.38 5.80 -13.28
N LEU A 33 -14.76 6.63 -12.45
CA LEU A 33 -15.29 7.10 -11.17
C LEU A 33 -16.67 7.75 -11.29
N ARG A 34 -16.87 8.62 -12.30
CA ARG A 34 -18.10 9.40 -12.48
C ARG A 34 -19.30 8.60 -12.97
N SER A 35 -19.08 7.39 -13.45
CA SER A 35 -20.13 6.54 -14.04
C SER A 35 -20.73 5.55 -13.06
N VAL A 36 -20.13 5.41 -11.86
CA VAL A 36 -20.54 4.43 -10.85
C VAL A 36 -21.49 5.05 -9.85
N THR A 37 -22.61 4.37 -9.58
CA THR A 37 -23.65 4.81 -8.66
C THR A 37 -23.89 3.80 -7.55
N MET A 38 -24.40 4.26 -6.40
CA MET A 38 -24.81 3.39 -5.28
C MET A 38 -25.82 2.32 -5.69
N SER A 39 -26.68 2.63 -6.68
CA SER A 39 -27.66 1.66 -7.20
C SER A 39 -26.99 0.49 -7.92
N GLN A 40 -26.02 0.78 -8.79
CA GLN A 40 -25.26 -0.24 -9.52
C GLN A 40 -24.42 -1.09 -8.57
N ILE A 41 -23.79 -0.46 -7.56
CA ILE A 41 -23.04 -1.20 -6.54
C ILE A 41 -23.94 -2.16 -5.77
N ALA A 42 -25.12 -1.71 -5.35
CA ALA A 42 -26.08 -2.55 -4.62
C ALA A 42 -26.56 -3.74 -5.48
N GLU A 43 -26.88 -3.50 -6.77
CA GLU A 43 -27.29 -4.51 -7.72
C GLU A 43 -26.18 -5.55 -7.95
N GLU A 44 -24.96 -5.11 -8.25
CA GLU A 44 -23.82 -5.98 -8.53
C GLU A 44 -23.37 -6.78 -7.30
N THR A 45 -23.46 -6.18 -6.11
CA THR A 45 -23.15 -6.86 -4.84
C THR A 45 -24.27 -7.80 -4.40
N GLY A 46 -25.48 -7.70 -4.98
CA GLY A 46 -26.64 -8.51 -4.61
C GLY A 46 -27.29 -8.12 -3.28
N ILE A 47 -27.10 -6.87 -2.81
CA ILE A 47 -27.68 -6.36 -1.57
C ILE A 47 -28.72 -5.26 -1.85
N GLY A 48 -29.65 -5.07 -0.91
CA GLY A 48 -30.60 -3.97 -0.99
C GLY A 48 -29.91 -2.60 -0.81
N ARG A 49 -30.35 -1.56 -1.56
CA ARG A 49 -29.84 -0.18 -1.42
C ARG A 49 -29.84 0.32 0.03
N ALA A 50 -30.94 0.07 0.77
CA ALA A 50 -31.03 0.45 2.17
C ALA A 50 -29.97 -0.25 3.05
N THR A 51 -29.56 -1.45 2.67
CA THR A 51 -28.48 -2.17 3.34
C THR A 51 -27.13 -1.54 2.99
N LEU A 52 -26.88 -1.21 1.72
CA LEU A 52 -25.64 -0.54 1.29
C LEU A 52 -25.43 0.78 2.05
N TYR A 53 -26.47 1.60 2.17
CA TYR A 53 -26.41 2.87 2.91
C TYR A 53 -26.16 2.73 4.43
N LYS A 54 -26.32 1.53 5.02
CA LYS A 54 -25.90 1.25 6.40
C LYS A 54 -24.38 1.07 6.53
N TYR A 55 -23.70 0.74 5.43
CA TYR A 55 -22.25 0.55 5.41
C TYR A 55 -21.52 1.81 4.94
N PHE A 56 -22.03 2.49 3.92
CA PHE A 56 -21.37 3.64 3.30
C PHE A 56 -22.38 4.70 2.86
N SER A 57 -22.03 5.97 3.04
CA SER A 57 -22.87 7.12 2.67
C SER A 57 -22.96 7.31 1.14
N ASP A 58 -21.86 7.04 0.44
CA ASP A 58 -21.69 7.34 -0.98
C ASP A 58 -20.54 6.52 -1.59
N VAL A 59 -20.34 6.64 -2.90
CA VAL A 59 -19.29 5.94 -3.65
C VAL A 59 -17.90 6.36 -3.19
N GLU A 60 -17.71 7.64 -2.85
CA GLU A 60 -16.42 8.17 -2.41
C GLU A 60 -15.98 7.54 -1.10
N ALA A 61 -16.90 7.39 -0.13
CA ALA A 61 -16.64 6.72 1.14
C ALA A 61 -16.25 5.24 0.95
N ILE A 62 -16.82 4.55 -0.03
CA ILE A 62 -16.44 3.16 -0.37
C ILE A 62 -15.02 3.13 -0.92
N LEU A 63 -14.69 4.04 -1.84
CA LEU A 63 -13.36 4.08 -2.47
C LEU A 63 -12.25 4.45 -1.50
N LEU A 64 -12.50 5.39 -0.58
CA LEU A 64 -11.58 5.71 0.50
C LEU A 64 -11.33 4.49 1.39
N ALA A 65 -12.38 3.80 1.81
CA ALA A 65 -12.25 2.59 2.63
C ALA A 65 -11.54 1.43 1.89
N TRP A 66 -11.74 1.31 0.59
CA TRP A 66 -11.02 0.36 -0.25
C TRP A 66 -9.53 0.72 -0.32
N HIS A 67 -9.20 1.99 -0.53
CA HIS A 67 -7.83 2.48 -0.58
C HIS A 67 -7.10 2.27 0.74
N ASP A 68 -7.74 2.60 1.87
CA ASP A 68 -7.20 2.33 3.21
C ASP A 68 -6.86 0.86 3.43
N ARG A 69 -7.73 -0.04 2.97
CA ARG A 69 -7.49 -1.48 3.02
C ARG A 69 -6.26 -1.88 2.20
N GLN A 70 -6.10 -1.31 0.99
CA GLN A 70 -4.94 -1.59 0.14
C GLN A 70 -3.64 -1.09 0.79
N ILE A 71 -3.65 0.12 1.33
CA ILE A 71 -2.50 0.69 2.04
C ILE A 71 -2.11 -0.19 3.22
N SER A 72 -3.09 -0.58 4.07
CA SER A 72 -2.85 -1.43 5.22
C SER A 72 -2.27 -2.78 4.81
N GLY A 73 -2.83 -3.43 3.79
CA GLY A 73 -2.32 -4.69 3.27
C GLY A 73 -0.89 -4.58 2.72
N HIS A 74 -0.55 -3.47 2.07
CA HIS A 74 0.83 -3.23 1.62
C HIS A 74 1.80 -3.05 2.79
N LEU A 75 1.41 -2.29 3.82
CA LEU A 75 2.25 -2.10 5.00
C LEU A 75 2.46 -3.39 5.79
N ASP A 76 1.40 -4.20 5.95
CA ASP A 76 1.48 -5.51 6.59
C ASP A 76 2.44 -6.43 5.82
N TYR A 77 2.33 -6.48 4.50
CA TYR A 77 3.23 -7.26 3.65
C TYR A 77 4.69 -6.78 3.76
N LEU A 78 4.94 -5.47 3.78
CA LEU A 78 6.28 -4.92 3.95
C LEU A 78 6.85 -5.23 5.35
N ALA A 79 6.01 -5.22 6.38
CA ALA A 79 6.40 -5.64 7.73
C ALA A 79 6.77 -7.13 7.78
N GLU A 80 5.99 -8.00 7.14
CA GLU A 80 6.33 -9.42 7.01
C GLU A 80 7.66 -9.65 6.27
N VAL A 81 7.90 -8.90 5.20
CA VAL A 81 9.16 -8.96 4.44
C VAL A 81 10.32 -8.52 5.31
N ARG A 82 10.18 -7.42 6.06
CA ARG A 82 11.19 -6.92 7.01
C ARG A 82 11.55 -7.95 8.08
N ASP A 83 10.54 -8.65 8.60
CA ASP A 83 10.69 -9.56 9.73
C ASP A 83 11.22 -10.95 9.34
N ARG A 84 11.48 -11.20 8.04
CA ARG A 84 12.15 -12.41 7.57
C ARG A 84 13.57 -12.48 8.09
N ALA A 85 14.08 -13.72 8.27
CA ALA A 85 15.46 -13.95 8.69
C ALA A 85 16.45 -13.38 7.66
N GLY A 86 17.54 -12.76 8.14
CA GLY A 86 18.58 -12.16 7.31
C GLY A 86 19.32 -11.07 8.07
N ASP A 87 20.44 -10.62 7.51
CA ASP A 87 21.12 -9.43 8.01
C ASP A 87 20.34 -8.15 7.67
N PRO A 88 20.66 -7.00 8.30
CA PRO A 88 19.95 -5.74 8.05
C PRO A 88 19.99 -5.30 6.59
N GLY A 89 21.07 -5.55 5.87
CA GLY A 89 21.21 -5.22 4.46
C GLY A 89 20.28 -6.07 3.58
N GLU A 90 20.22 -7.37 3.80
CA GLU A 90 19.30 -8.28 3.09
C GLU A 90 17.83 -7.91 3.35
N ARG A 91 17.49 -7.61 4.60
CA ARG A 91 16.12 -7.18 4.96
C ARG A 91 15.75 -5.84 4.32
N LEU A 92 16.69 -4.89 4.29
CA LEU A 92 16.49 -3.61 3.62
C LEU A 92 16.29 -3.81 2.11
N GLU A 93 17.12 -4.60 1.44
CA GLU A 93 16.98 -4.91 0.02
C GLU A 93 15.60 -5.49 -0.27
N ALA A 94 15.15 -6.48 0.51
CA ALA A 94 13.85 -7.12 0.34
C ALA A 94 12.69 -6.12 0.52
N VAL A 95 12.74 -5.23 1.52
CA VAL A 95 11.72 -4.20 1.74
C VAL A 95 11.70 -3.19 0.59
N LEU A 96 12.86 -2.72 0.13
CA LEU A 96 12.95 -1.76 -0.97
C LEU A 96 12.48 -2.37 -2.30
N GLU A 97 12.81 -3.65 -2.58
CA GLU A 97 12.30 -4.34 -3.77
C GLU A 97 10.78 -4.51 -3.70
N ALA A 98 10.24 -4.96 -2.57
CA ALA A 98 8.81 -5.13 -2.38
C ALA A 98 8.06 -3.80 -2.54
N TYR A 99 8.54 -2.72 -1.94
CA TYR A 99 7.96 -1.38 -2.10
C TYR A 99 7.99 -0.88 -3.55
N ALA A 100 9.13 -1.02 -4.23
CA ALA A 100 9.27 -0.61 -5.63
C ALA A 100 8.33 -1.39 -6.56
N LEU A 101 8.14 -2.69 -6.33
CA LEU A 101 7.20 -3.52 -7.10
C LEU A 101 5.73 -3.12 -6.83
N ILE A 102 5.36 -2.87 -5.58
CA ILE A 102 4.03 -2.34 -5.23
C ILE A 102 3.79 -1.00 -5.95
N SER A 103 4.75 -0.08 -5.92
CA SER A 103 4.64 1.22 -6.58
C SER A 103 4.48 1.07 -8.09
N HIS A 104 5.19 0.13 -8.71
CA HIS A 104 5.09 -0.16 -10.13
C HIS A 104 3.71 -0.72 -10.53
N GLU A 105 3.17 -1.65 -9.74
CA GLU A 105 1.88 -2.28 -10.00
C GLU A 105 0.69 -1.33 -9.75
N SER A 106 0.79 -0.49 -8.72
CA SER A 106 -0.29 0.46 -8.36
C SER A 106 -0.57 1.51 -9.43
N HIS A 107 0.44 1.94 -10.21
CA HIS A 107 0.27 2.96 -11.25
C HIS A 107 -0.35 2.43 -12.56
N GLY A 108 -0.28 1.12 -12.80
CA GLY A 108 -0.89 0.51 -13.98
C GLY A 108 -2.42 0.39 -13.92
N HIS A 109 -3.03 0.51 -12.75
CA HIS A 109 -4.43 0.19 -12.51
C HIS A 109 -5.30 1.40 -12.11
N HIS A 110 -4.73 2.59 -11.88
CA HIS A 110 -5.51 3.72 -11.39
C HIS A 110 -5.73 4.79 -12.46
N ASN A 111 -7.00 5.05 -12.75
CA ASN A 111 -7.43 6.25 -13.47
C ASN A 111 -6.88 7.48 -12.73
N ARG A 112 -6.28 8.45 -13.45
CA ARG A 112 -5.69 9.68 -12.89
C ARG A 112 -6.65 10.45 -11.98
N GLU A 113 -7.95 10.41 -12.25
CA GLU A 113 -8.99 11.04 -11.42
C GLU A 113 -9.09 10.37 -10.04
N LEU A 114 -9.08 9.04 -10.00
CA LEU A 114 -9.13 8.27 -8.76
C LEU A 114 -7.86 8.49 -7.94
N ALA A 115 -6.69 8.46 -8.56
CA ALA A 115 -5.42 8.74 -7.90
C ALA A 115 -5.39 10.15 -7.28
N ALA A 116 -5.82 11.18 -8.01
CA ALA A 116 -5.86 12.56 -7.51
C ALA A 116 -6.86 12.75 -6.35
N PHE A 117 -7.94 11.96 -6.33
CA PHE A 117 -8.91 11.93 -5.24
C PHE A 117 -8.32 11.27 -3.98
N LEU A 118 -7.67 10.13 -4.14
CA LEU A 118 -7.13 9.31 -3.04
C LEU A 118 -5.87 9.91 -2.39
N HIS A 119 -5.06 10.66 -3.14
CA HIS A 119 -3.80 11.27 -2.62
C HIS A 119 -4.00 12.44 -1.63
N ARG A 120 -5.23 12.84 -1.34
CA ARG A 120 -5.52 13.90 -0.35
C ARG A 120 -5.76 13.36 1.06
N ASP A 121 -5.64 12.06 1.27
CA ASP A 121 -6.01 11.43 2.52
C ASP A 121 -4.86 11.48 3.55
N GLU A 122 -5.20 11.76 4.80
CA GLU A 122 -4.28 11.65 5.95
C GLU A 122 -3.71 10.24 6.10
N GLN A 123 -4.39 9.20 5.64
CA GLN A 123 -3.93 7.82 5.68
C GLN A 123 -2.68 7.61 4.83
N VAL A 124 -2.62 8.21 3.65
CA VAL A 124 -1.43 8.16 2.79
C VAL A 124 -0.22 8.74 3.51
N ALA A 125 -0.38 9.91 4.14
CA ALA A 125 0.70 10.56 4.89
C ALA A 125 1.17 9.71 6.09
N ARG A 126 0.24 9.04 6.79
CA ARG A 126 0.58 8.12 7.89
C ARG A 126 1.32 6.88 7.37
N ALA A 127 0.87 6.31 6.25
CA ALA A 127 1.51 5.17 5.62
C ALA A 127 2.93 5.48 5.16
N GLU A 128 3.14 6.65 4.54
CA GLU A 128 4.47 7.12 4.16
C GLU A 128 5.39 7.29 5.37
N LEU A 129 4.87 7.81 6.48
CA LEU A 129 5.64 7.95 7.71
C LEU A 129 6.02 6.59 8.29
N GLN A 130 5.10 5.61 8.30
CA GLN A 130 5.36 4.26 8.78
C GLN A 130 6.43 3.56 7.93
N LEU A 131 6.31 3.66 6.61
CA LEU A 131 7.29 3.09 5.69
C LEU A 131 8.68 3.76 5.84
N ARG A 132 8.71 5.09 5.96
CA ARG A 132 9.96 5.83 6.21
C ARG A 132 10.62 5.40 7.50
N ASN A 133 9.86 5.22 8.57
CA ASN A 133 10.39 4.75 9.86
C ASN A 133 10.93 3.32 9.73
N MET A 134 10.24 2.43 9.04
CA MET A 134 10.69 1.06 8.79
C MET A 134 12.04 1.03 8.05
N ILE A 135 12.18 1.82 7.00
CA ILE A 135 13.44 1.91 6.22
C ILE A 135 14.55 2.54 7.08
N ARG A 136 14.26 3.62 7.82
CA ARG A 136 15.22 4.27 8.74
C ARG A 136 15.76 3.29 9.78
N ASP A 137 14.89 2.48 10.38
CA ASP A 137 15.29 1.53 11.43
C ASP A 137 16.24 0.47 10.85
N LEU A 138 15.96 -0.07 9.66
CA LEU A 138 16.85 -1.00 8.96
C LEU A 138 18.20 -0.36 8.57
N LEU A 139 18.17 0.91 8.13
CA LEU A 139 19.40 1.67 7.83
C LEU A 139 20.23 1.89 9.09
N THR A 140 19.60 2.17 10.23
CA THR A 140 20.28 2.33 11.52
C THR A 140 20.93 1.03 11.98
N GLU A 141 20.22 -0.10 11.87
CA GLU A 141 20.76 -1.44 12.17
C GLU A 141 21.95 -1.78 11.26
N GLY A 142 21.82 -1.56 9.95
CA GLY A 142 22.87 -1.85 8.96
C GLY A 142 24.09 -0.93 9.08
N ALA A 143 23.92 0.32 9.51
CA ALA A 143 25.04 1.19 9.82
C ALA A 143 25.78 0.75 11.09
N ALA A 144 25.06 0.26 12.11
CA ALA A 144 25.66 -0.27 13.32
C ALA A 144 26.42 -1.57 13.12
N SER A 145 26.00 -2.44 12.18
CA SER A 145 26.72 -3.66 11.80
C SER A 145 27.86 -3.41 10.82
N GLY A 146 27.93 -2.23 10.19
CA GLY A 146 28.95 -1.89 9.19
C GLY A 146 28.60 -2.34 7.76
N ASP A 147 27.43 -2.89 7.53
CA ASP A 147 26.94 -3.34 6.22
C ASP A 147 26.51 -2.17 5.33
N LEU A 148 26.07 -1.07 5.96
CA LEU A 148 25.60 0.13 5.30
C LEU A 148 26.41 1.35 5.73
N ARG A 149 26.37 2.40 4.89
CA ARG A 149 27.08 3.67 5.15
C ARG A 149 26.54 4.35 6.41
N SER A 150 27.44 4.98 7.15
CA SER A 150 27.17 5.70 8.40
C SER A 150 27.51 7.19 8.35
N ASP A 151 27.96 7.67 7.20
CA ASP A 151 28.38 9.08 6.98
C ASP A 151 27.21 10.02 6.63
N VAL A 152 26.02 9.46 6.41
CA VAL A 152 24.77 10.19 6.16
C VAL A 152 23.71 9.72 7.16
N ALA A 153 22.89 10.65 7.66
CA ALA A 153 21.86 10.32 8.62
C ALA A 153 20.82 9.31 8.06
N PRO A 154 20.41 8.29 8.86
CA PRO A 154 19.43 7.28 8.39
C PRO A 154 18.11 7.88 7.90
N GLU A 155 17.66 9.00 8.47
CA GLU A 155 16.47 9.73 8.03
C GLU A 155 16.61 10.31 6.62
N GLU A 156 17.78 10.84 6.29
CA GLU A 156 18.08 11.37 4.96
C GLU A 156 18.16 10.24 3.94
N LEU A 157 18.82 9.13 4.29
CA LEU A 157 18.89 7.93 3.46
C LEU A 157 17.52 7.29 3.23
N ALA A 158 16.66 7.23 4.25
CA ALA A 158 15.29 6.73 4.10
C ALA A 158 14.48 7.62 3.13
N THR A 159 14.62 8.94 3.25
CA THR A 159 14.00 9.89 2.33
C THR A 159 14.54 9.72 0.91
N TYR A 160 15.83 9.56 0.73
CA TYR A 160 16.46 9.27 -0.56
C TYR A 160 15.89 7.99 -1.19
N CYS A 161 15.83 6.88 -0.42
CA CYS A 161 15.29 5.61 -0.91
C CYS A 161 13.86 5.75 -1.42
N LEU A 162 12.98 6.39 -0.65
CA LEU A 162 11.58 6.58 -1.04
C LEU A 162 11.46 7.42 -2.32
N HIS A 163 12.18 8.52 -2.42
CA HIS A 163 12.14 9.36 -3.62
C HIS A 163 12.73 8.68 -4.85
N ALA A 164 13.86 7.97 -4.70
CA ALA A 164 14.45 7.22 -5.79
C ALA A 164 13.49 6.13 -6.30
N LEU A 165 12.87 5.37 -5.39
CA LEU A 165 11.99 4.27 -5.75
C LEU A 165 10.59 4.72 -6.22
N ASN A 166 10.17 5.95 -5.99
CA ASN A 166 8.98 6.51 -6.63
C ASN A 166 9.05 6.48 -8.16
N ALA A 167 10.26 6.53 -8.75
CA ALA A 167 10.46 6.38 -10.18
C ALA A 167 10.03 4.99 -10.71
N ALA A 168 9.89 3.98 -9.85
CA ALA A 168 9.45 2.63 -10.23
C ALA A 168 8.07 2.63 -10.91
N SER A 169 7.20 3.55 -10.51
CA SER A 169 5.86 3.72 -11.07
C SER A 169 5.82 4.03 -12.57
N SER A 170 6.89 4.64 -13.11
CA SER A 170 7.00 5.02 -14.52
C SER A 170 7.89 4.08 -15.34
N LEU A 171 8.46 3.04 -14.74
CA LEU A 171 9.34 2.10 -15.43
C LEU A 171 8.57 1.08 -16.27
N PRO A 172 9.15 0.61 -17.41
CA PRO A 172 8.42 -0.22 -18.35
C PRO A 172 8.28 -1.69 -17.93
N SER A 173 9.02 -2.15 -16.90
CA SER A 173 9.02 -3.58 -16.52
C SER A 173 9.56 -3.83 -15.12
N LYS A 174 9.19 -4.95 -14.52
CA LYS A 174 9.76 -5.43 -13.25
C LYS A 174 11.29 -5.56 -13.29
N ALA A 175 11.87 -5.92 -14.43
CA ALA A 175 13.32 -5.98 -14.60
C ALA A 175 13.97 -4.58 -14.49
N ALA A 176 13.31 -3.54 -15.02
CA ALA A 176 13.76 -2.16 -14.86
C ALA A 176 13.63 -1.70 -13.40
N VAL A 177 12.56 -2.08 -12.71
CA VAL A 177 12.36 -1.82 -11.28
C VAL A 177 13.50 -2.41 -10.44
N ARG A 178 13.85 -3.68 -10.66
CA ARG A 178 14.96 -4.32 -9.94
C ARG A 178 16.31 -3.63 -10.18
N ARG A 179 16.57 -3.14 -11.40
CA ARG A 179 17.78 -2.33 -11.66
C ARG A 179 17.77 -1.02 -10.87
N LEU A 180 16.62 -0.36 -10.77
CA LEU A 180 16.48 0.84 -9.94
C LEU A 180 16.78 0.54 -8.47
N VAL A 181 16.24 -0.56 -7.93
CA VAL A 181 16.51 -1.01 -6.56
C VAL A 181 18.00 -1.26 -6.37
N SER A 182 18.66 -1.99 -7.29
CA SER A 182 20.10 -2.25 -7.23
C SER A 182 20.94 -0.96 -7.26
N LEU A 183 20.54 0.03 -8.05
CA LEU A 183 21.19 1.35 -8.09
C LEU A 183 21.01 2.11 -6.77
N THR A 184 19.82 2.07 -6.18
CA THR A 184 19.54 2.69 -4.89
C THR A 184 20.40 2.06 -3.80
N LEU A 185 20.44 0.73 -3.73
CA LEU A 185 21.27 -0.03 -2.79
C LEU A 185 22.77 0.25 -2.94
N ALA A 186 23.26 0.42 -4.17
CA ALA A 186 24.65 0.76 -4.40
C ALA A 186 25.05 2.09 -3.73
N GLY A 187 24.14 3.05 -3.66
CA GLY A 187 24.33 4.32 -2.94
C GLY A 187 24.31 4.20 -1.40
N LEU A 188 23.87 3.06 -0.86
CA LEU A 188 23.79 2.80 0.58
C LEU A 188 25.00 2.02 1.12
N ARG A 189 25.88 1.52 0.26
CA ARG A 189 27.08 0.78 0.66
C ARG A 189 28.05 1.69 1.41
N PRO A 190 28.86 1.12 2.34
CA PRO A 190 29.90 1.87 3.01
C PRO A 190 30.85 2.52 1.98
N HIS A 191 31.29 3.73 2.26
CA HIS A 191 32.32 4.37 1.46
C HIS A 191 33.68 3.80 1.87
N PRO A 192 34.56 3.44 0.93
CA PRO A 192 35.92 2.96 1.28
C PRO A 192 36.75 4.03 1.99
#